data_369f331abddef24c7977ca1fa596bdbe
#
_entry.id   369f331abddef24c7977ca1fa596bdbe
#
_cell.length_a   1.000
_cell.length_b   1.000
_cell.length_c   1.000
_cell.angle_alpha   90.00
_cell.angle_beta   90.00
_cell.angle_gamma   90.00
#
_symmetry.space_group_name_H-M   'P 1'
#
loop_
_entity.id
_entity.type
_entity.pdbx_description
1 polymer ?
#
loop_
_entity_poly.entity_id
_entity_poly.type
_entity_poly.pdbx_seq_one_letter_code
_entity_poly.pdbx_strand_id
1 'polypeptide(L)'
;MPEIENATDQLSDLLDRHYSEIVEASAQISEGTPSRDILSRLLQPKSTISVTPTPIWINHGVLNRGIGYRKIGFGQCGLIFTIPGSSTVLKVSRPYFHEGLWNDFLCHLRIYAAFAKQTIRPSCRLPLVYSFIPKTDVTWWDAQKSLFTENSSTFPLPSMGLVSQRIPQLLRTLRHALIDFYCPKNLREDVRSNTINRDCLVRIYLGRRRNYNTPLPPNFSLRNYNLCLDQMLDLDLPVNEYAASIAETLAIIHWAAHVDAYDIEFVLGGEIGSANTQQATDFFSQQLHVLEQVEPGSAYDLSLRQRTTRIWVLDFNLCSRWSLETLLKRPEEVVNQLVLAFFENDPYYPLPEMESEVDREIWSTFSREYLHKANEILIQDSHYEETQHLPRYFIEQCVARERKNLALGLGHGHRDFKG
;
A
#
# COMPACT_ATOMS: atom_id res chain seq x y z
N MET A 1 -6.08 -37.12 6.45
CA MET A 1 -6.19 -35.68 6.77
C MET A 1 -5.12 -34.81 6.09
N PRO A 2 -3.84 -35.18 6.01
CA PRO A 2 -2.85 -34.33 5.29
C PRO A 2 -3.09 -34.14 3.79
N GLU A 3 -3.78 -35.06 3.12
CA GLU A 3 -4.09 -34.91 1.68
C GLU A 3 -5.20 -33.88 1.40
N ILE A 4 -6.12 -33.66 2.34
CA ILE A 4 -7.21 -32.68 2.20
C ILE A 4 -6.68 -31.26 2.48
N GLU A 5 -5.78 -31.10 3.45
CA GLU A 5 -5.11 -29.82 3.74
C GLU A 5 -4.28 -29.37 2.53
N ASN A 6 -3.54 -30.30 1.92
CA ASN A 6 -2.73 -30.02 0.73
C ASN A 6 -3.57 -29.59 -0.50
N ALA A 7 -4.75 -30.18 -0.66
CA ALA A 7 -5.68 -29.82 -1.74
C ALA A 7 -6.35 -28.46 -1.53
N THR A 8 -6.65 -28.11 -0.28
CA THR A 8 -7.25 -26.80 0.07
C THR A 8 -6.22 -25.67 -0.10
N ASP A 9 -4.97 -25.90 0.30
CA ASP A 9 -3.88 -24.97 0.07
C ASP A 9 -3.58 -24.79 -1.41
N GLN A 10 -3.59 -25.86 -2.20
CA GLN A 10 -3.41 -25.79 -3.65
C GLN A 10 -4.54 -25.00 -4.33
N LEU A 11 -5.79 -25.19 -3.89
CA LEU A 11 -6.94 -24.45 -4.43
C LEU A 11 -6.91 -22.98 -4.01
N SER A 12 -6.57 -22.70 -2.74
CA SER A 12 -6.36 -21.35 -2.24
C SER A 12 -5.28 -20.64 -3.05
N ASP A 13 -4.18 -21.31 -3.34
CA ASP A 13 -3.10 -20.82 -4.17
C ASP A 13 -3.55 -20.54 -5.62
N LEU A 14 -4.36 -21.43 -6.18
CA LEU A 14 -4.88 -21.27 -7.54
C LEU A 14 -5.81 -20.05 -7.64
N LEU A 15 -6.69 -19.85 -6.67
CA LEU A 15 -7.61 -18.71 -6.61
C LEU A 15 -6.89 -17.38 -6.35
N ASP A 16 -5.88 -17.38 -5.49
CA ASP A 16 -5.03 -16.22 -5.27
C ASP A 16 -4.18 -15.90 -6.51
N ARG A 17 -3.71 -16.92 -7.23
CA ARG A 17 -3.06 -16.73 -8.53
C ARG A 17 -4.00 -16.09 -9.54
N HIS A 18 -5.26 -16.50 -9.59
CA HIS A 18 -6.24 -15.87 -10.47
C HIS A 18 -6.50 -14.40 -10.16
N TYR A 19 -6.53 -14.04 -8.88
CA TYR A 19 -6.68 -12.64 -8.50
C TYR A 19 -5.38 -11.83 -8.69
N SER A 20 -4.25 -12.43 -8.40
CA SER A 20 -2.95 -11.75 -8.28
C SER A 20 -1.93 -12.09 -9.35
N GLU A 21 -1.97 -13.31 -9.87
CA GLU A 21 -1.08 -13.83 -10.90
C GLU A 21 -1.88 -14.16 -12.16
N ILE A 22 -2.40 -13.12 -12.74
CA ILE A 22 -2.70 -13.16 -14.15
C ILE A 22 -1.38 -13.55 -14.82
N VAL A 23 -1.40 -14.59 -15.66
CA VAL A 23 -0.20 -15.07 -16.35
C VAL A 23 0.51 -13.85 -16.93
N GLU A 24 1.70 -13.60 -16.45
CA GLU A 24 2.55 -12.58 -17.00
C GLU A 24 2.66 -12.89 -18.48
N ALA A 25 2.13 -12.00 -19.30
CA ALA A 25 2.40 -12.09 -20.71
C ALA A 25 3.90 -11.92 -20.85
N SER A 26 4.60 -13.03 -20.94
CA SER A 26 6.05 -13.15 -21.01
C SER A 26 6.69 -12.33 -22.15
N ALA A 27 5.87 -11.78 -23.03
CA ALA A 27 6.29 -10.91 -24.12
C ALA A 27 6.97 -9.59 -23.68
N GLN A 28 6.79 -9.15 -22.44
CA GLN A 28 7.38 -7.88 -21.96
C GLN A 28 8.59 -8.06 -21.03
N ILE A 29 8.80 -9.25 -20.50
CA ILE A 29 9.97 -9.61 -19.67
C ILE A 29 10.50 -10.92 -20.22
N SER A 30 11.58 -10.85 -20.99
CA SER A 30 12.22 -12.04 -21.56
C SER A 30 12.82 -12.91 -20.46
N GLU A 31 12.81 -14.22 -20.68
CA GLU A 31 13.55 -15.18 -19.86
C GLU A 31 15.02 -14.76 -19.83
N GLY A 32 15.59 -14.60 -18.62
CA GLY A 32 16.97 -14.12 -18.44
C GLY A 32 17.14 -12.62 -18.23
N THR A 33 16.05 -11.82 -18.20
CA THR A 33 16.16 -10.39 -17.84
C THR A 33 16.74 -10.25 -16.42
N PRO A 34 17.80 -9.44 -16.22
CA PRO A 34 18.40 -9.24 -14.92
C PRO A 34 17.40 -8.70 -13.88
N SER A 35 17.48 -9.17 -12.65
CA SER A 35 16.57 -8.74 -11.57
C SER A 35 16.60 -7.22 -11.35
N ARG A 36 17.75 -6.57 -11.51
CA ARG A 36 17.86 -5.10 -11.42
C ARG A 36 16.97 -4.41 -12.46
N ASP A 37 16.99 -4.87 -13.71
CA ASP A 37 16.22 -4.26 -14.79
C ASP A 37 14.72 -4.48 -14.63
N ILE A 38 14.33 -5.65 -14.11
CA ILE A 38 12.94 -5.93 -13.73
C ILE A 38 12.49 -4.95 -12.63
N LEU A 39 13.29 -4.78 -11.59
CA LEU A 39 12.98 -3.87 -10.48
C LEU A 39 12.93 -2.41 -10.92
N SER A 40 13.93 -1.96 -11.68
CA SER A 40 14.01 -0.59 -12.21
C SER A 40 12.78 -0.25 -13.05
N ARG A 41 12.29 -1.19 -13.85
CA ARG A 41 11.14 -0.99 -14.74
C ARG A 41 9.81 -1.08 -14.00
N LEU A 42 9.61 -2.12 -13.17
CA LEU A 42 8.29 -2.48 -12.65
C LEU A 42 7.94 -1.82 -11.33
N LEU A 43 8.91 -1.34 -10.57
CA LEU A 43 8.64 -0.55 -9.37
C LEU A 43 8.25 0.89 -9.69
N GLN A 44 8.48 1.39 -10.89
CA GLN A 44 8.11 2.75 -11.27
C GLN A 44 6.60 2.99 -11.11
N PRO A 45 6.17 4.12 -10.51
CA PRO A 45 4.78 4.52 -10.48
C PRO A 45 4.21 4.57 -11.90
N LYS A 46 3.00 4.04 -12.10
CA LYS A 46 2.33 3.96 -13.41
C LYS A 46 2.96 2.96 -14.41
N SER A 47 3.99 2.21 -14.03
CA SER A 47 4.46 1.10 -14.86
C SER A 47 3.30 0.12 -15.10
N THR A 48 3.03 -0.21 -16.36
CA THR A 48 1.89 -1.03 -16.77
C THR A 48 2.35 -2.25 -17.55
N ILE A 49 1.81 -3.41 -17.21
CA ILE A 49 2.00 -4.66 -17.95
C ILE A 49 0.63 -5.19 -18.35
N SER A 50 0.52 -5.60 -19.60
CA SER A 50 -0.64 -6.36 -20.06
C SER A 50 -0.50 -7.80 -19.62
N VAL A 51 -1.59 -8.38 -19.15
CA VAL A 51 -1.62 -9.73 -18.56
C VAL A 51 -2.87 -10.46 -19.01
N THR A 52 -2.75 -11.75 -19.28
CA THR A 52 -3.90 -12.62 -19.52
C THR A 52 -4.34 -13.30 -18.24
N PRO A 53 -5.64 -13.42 -17.96
CA PRO A 53 -6.12 -14.26 -16.89
C PRO A 53 -5.70 -15.72 -17.13
N THR A 54 -5.19 -16.40 -16.11
CA THR A 54 -5.02 -17.87 -16.18
C THR A 54 -6.40 -18.49 -16.26
N PRO A 55 -6.68 -19.40 -17.22
CA PRO A 55 -7.92 -20.14 -17.22
C PRO A 55 -8.06 -20.89 -15.90
N ILE A 56 -9.13 -20.64 -15.17
CA ILE A 56 -9.43 -21.40 -13.96
C ILE A 56 -10.59 -22.33 -14.26
N TRP A 57 -10.33 -23.60 -14.11
CA TRP A 57 -11.36 -24.61 -13.98
C TRP A 57 -12.05 -24.45 -12.62
N ILE A 58 -12.98 -23.52 -12.53
CA ILE A 58 -13.80 -23.38 -11.33
C ILE A 58 -14.88 -24.46 -11.42
N ASN A 59 -14.60 -25.61 -10.82
CA ASN A 59 -15.65 -26.56 -10.54
C ASN A 59 -16.47 -25.99 -9.37
N HIS A 60 -17.62 -25.38 -9.68
CA HIS A 60 -18.51 -24.75 -8.68
C HIS A 60 -18.86 -25.66 -7.48
N GLY A 61 -18.71 -26.98 -7.64
CA GLY A 61 -18.89 -27.94 -6.56
C GLY A 61 -17.76 -27.97 -5.53
N VAL A 62 -16.56 -27.51 -5.87
CA VAL A 62 -15.37 -27.49 -4.99
C VAL A 62 -15.30 -26.17 -4.20
N LEU A 63 -15.82 -25.08 -4.75
CA LEU A 63 -15.86 -23.77 -4.09
C LEU A 63 -16.68 -23.75 -2.78
N ASN A 64 -17.61 -24.70 -2.62
CA ASN A 64 -18.48 -24.77 -1.43
C ASN A 64 -17.91 -25.61 -0.27
N ARG A 65 -16.71 -26.19 -0.40
CA ARG A 65 -16.14 -27.03 0.65
C ARG A 65 -14.69 -26.59 0.95
N GLY A 66 -14.53 -25.81 2.03
CA GLY A 66 -13.23 -25.64 2.68
C GLY A 66 -12.48 -24.33 2.42
N ILE A 67 -13.03 -23.37 1.66
CA ILE A 67 -12.38 -22.08 1.47
C ILE A 67 -12.80 -21.15 2.62
N GLY A 68 -11.86 -20.85 3.50
CA GLY A 68 -12.04 -19.95 4.63
C GLY A 68 -11.22 -18.65 4.48
N TYR A 69 -11.28 -17.84 5.52
CA TYR A 69 -10.46 -16.64 5.63
C TYR A 69 -8.99 -17.01 5.81
N ARG A 70 -8.14 -16.53 4.91
CA ARG A 70 -6.68 -16.58 5.03
C ARG A 70 -6.17 -15.26 5.61
N LYS A 71 -5.33 -15.33 6.65
CA LYS A 71 -4.65 -14.17 7.20
C LYS A 71 -3.53 -13.71 6.26
N ILE A 72 -3.64 -12.48 5.76
CA ILE A 72 -2.66 -11.87 4.86
C ILE A 72 -1.86 -10.73 5.50
N GLY A 73 -2.34 -10.20 6.62
CA GLY A 73 -1.71 -9.09 7.31
C GLY A 73 -1.95 -9.12 8.82
N PHE A 74 -1.11 -8.40 9.55
CA PHE A 74 -1.35 -8.04 10.93
C PHE A 74 -0.71 -6.68 11.22
N GLY A 75 -1.38 -5.89 12.03
CA GLY A 75 -0.91 -4.61 12.55
C GLY A 75 -1.20 -4.50 14.05
N GLN A 76 -0.95 -3.34 14.61
CA GLN A 76 -1.20 -3.06 16.02
C GLN A 76 -2.68 -3.21 16.34
N CYS A 77 -3.57 -2.59 15.59
CA CYS A 77 -4.99 -2.57 15.91
C CYS A 77 -5.78 -3.77 15.34
N GLY A 78 -5.26 -4.53 14.38
CA GLY A 78 -6.05 -5.58 13.75
C GLY A 78 -5.28 -6.65 12.99
N LEU A 79 -6.02 -7.70 12.64
CA LEU A 79 -5.60 -8.77 11.75
C LEU A 79 -6.32 -8.61 10.41
N ILE A 80 -5.61 -8.80 9.31
CA ILE A 80 -6.17 -8.63 7.96
C ILE A 80 -6.36 -10.00 7.34
N PHE A 81 -7.59 -10.26 6.93
CA PHE A 81 -8.02 -11.50 6.30
C PHE A 81 -8.55 -11.25 4.89
N THR A 82 -8.45 -12.25 4.04
CA THR A 82 -9.10 -12.31 2.74
C THR A 82 -9.63 -13.71 2.48
N ILE A 83 -10.67 -13.81 1.68
CA ILE A 83 -11.05 -15.08 1.06
C ILE A 83 -10.22 -15.19 -0.23
N PRO A 84 -9.53 -16.30 -0.50
CA PRO A 84 -8.77 -16.50 -1.73
C PRO A 84 -9.59 -16.18 -2.98
N GLY A 85 -9.02 -15.44 -3.92
CA GLY A 85 -9.70 -14.95 -5.12
C GLY A 85 -10.61 -13.72 -4.92
N SER A 86 -10.79 -13.25 -3.67
CA SER A 86 -11.61 -12.06 -3.39
C SER A 86 -10.83 -10.75 -3.63
N SER A 87 -11.55 -9.75 -4.14
CA SER A 87 -11.07 -8.36 -4.27
C SER A 87 -11.22 -7.56 -2.98
N THR A 88 -11.61 -8.20 -1.87
CA THR A 88 -11.85 -7.55 -0.59
C THR A 88 -10.96 -8.12 0.51
N VAL A 89 -10.74 -7.30 1.54
CA VAL A 89 -10.13 -7.70 2.79
C VAL A 89 -11.04 -7.35 3.95
N LEU A 90 -10.93 -8.13 5.02
CA LEU A 90 -11.56 -7.89 6.30
C LEU A 90 -10.47 -7.63 7.34
N LYS A 91 -10.38 -6.40 7.86
CA LYS A 91 -9.54 -6.06 9.01
C LYS A 91 -10.36 -6.27 10.26
N VAL A 92 -9.98 -7.24 11.10
CA VAL A 92 -10.64 -7.59 12.35
C VAL A 92 -9.87 -7.00 13.51
N SER A 93 -10.54 -6.24 14.36
CA SER A 93 -9.92 -5.60 15.52
C SER A 93 -9.38 -6.63 16.51
N ARG A 94 -8.19 -6.36 17.05
CA ARG A 94 -7.69 -7.06 18.23
C ARG A 94 -8.46 -6.63 19.49
N PRO A 95 -8.51 -7.46 20.53
CA PRO A 95 -9.01 -7.05 21.83
C PRO A 95 -8.35 -5.74 22.27
N TYR A 96 -9.12 -4.82 22.83
CA TYR A 96 -8.71 -3.49 23.31
C TYR A 96 -8.38 -2.45 22.21
N PHE A 97 -8.46 -2.79 20.91
CA PHE A 97 -8.18 -1.87 19.80
C PHE A 97 -9.44 -1.54 18.97
N HIS A 98 -10.61 -1.73 19.52
CA HIS A 98 -11.87 -1.46 18.83
C HIS A 98 -12.02 0.01 18.42
N GLU A 99 -11.65 0.94 19.31
CA GLU A 99 -11.68 2.37 19.02
C GLU A 99 -10.72 2.76 17.88
N GLY A 100 -9.53 2.13 17.84
CA GLY A 100 -8.57 2.34 16.75
C GLY A 100 -9.14 1.91 15.40
N LEU A 101 -9.83 0.75 15.31
CA LEU A 101 -10.46 0.31 14.06
C LEU A 101 -11.64 1.21 13.66
N TRP A 102 -12.41 1.72 14.63
CA TRP A 102 -13.44 2.70 14.36
C TRP A 102 -12.87 4.02 13.86
N ASN A 103 -11.76 4.47 14.46
CA ASN A 103 -11.05 5.67 14.00
C ASN A 103 -10.49 5.49 12.59
N ASP A 104 -9.90 4.33 12.28
CA ASP A 104 -9.46 3.95 10.92
C ASP A 104 -10.60 4.16 9.92
N PHE A 105 -11.77 3.59 10.19
CA PHE A 105 -12.96 3.74 9.34
C PHE A 105 -13.36 5.20 9.14
N LEU A 106 -13.45 6.00 10.22
CA LEU A 106 -13.88 7.39 10.14
C LEU A 106 -12.87 8.29 9.39
N CYS A 107 -11.57 8.12 9.66
CA CYS A 107 -10.52 8.86 8.98
C CYS A 107 -10.47 8.45 7.49
N HIS A 108 -10.59 7.17 7.19
CA HIS A 108 -10.64 6.67 5.82
C HIS A 108 -11.78 7.29 5.02
N LEU A 109 -13.01 7.34 5.57
CA LEU A 109 -14.14 7.99 4.91
C LEU A 109 -13.91 9.48 4.66
N ARG A 110 -13.32 10.20 5.61
CA ARG A 110 -12.99 11.63 5.43
C ARG A 110 -11.97 11.83 4.32
N ILE A 111 -10.90 11.04 4.31
CA ILE A 111 -9.86 11.10 3.29
C ILE A 111 -10.46 10.72 1.92
N TYR A 112 -11.30 9.69 1.87
CA TYR A 112 -11.99 9.30 0.65
C TYR A 112 -12.86 10.44 0.09
N ALA A 113 -13.63 11.10 0.94
CA ALA A 113 -14.44 12.27 0.53
C ALA A 113 -13.56 13.43 0.04
N ALA A 114 -12.42 13.67 0.66
CA ALA A 114 -11.46 14.68 0.24
C ALA A 114 -10.83 14.35 -1.12
N PHE A 115 -10.46 13.10 -1.36
CA PHE A 115 -9.95 12.61 -2.65
C PHE A 115 -10.99 12.73 -3.77
N ALA A 116 -12.25 12.39 -3.49
CA ALA A 116 -13.34 12.47 -4.47
C ALA A 116 -13.66 13.91 -4.92
N LYS A 117 -13.32 14.90 -4.10
CA LYS A 117 -13.50 16.33 -4.43
C LYS A 117 -12.40 16.90 -5.33
N GLN A 118 -11.28 16.17 -5.51
CA GLN A 118 -10.19 16.68 -6.34
C GLN A 118 -10.59 16.68 -7.82
N THR A 119 -10.36 17.79 -8.50
CA THR A 119 -10.65 17.96 -9.95
C THR A 119 -9.81 16.98 -10.79
N ILE A 120 -8.56 16.78 -10.39
CA ILE A 120 -7.66 15.80 -11.00
C ILE A 120 -7.52 14.63 -10.02
N ARG A 121 -7.65 13.41 -10.54
CA ARG A 121 -7.50 12.21 -9.71
C ARG A 121 -6.12 12.16 -9.06
N PRO A 122 -6.02 12.08 -7.73
CA PRO A 122 -4.74 12.04 -7.03
C PRO A 122 -3.82 10.92 -7.52
N SER A 123 -2.53 11.18 -7.47
CA SER A 123 -1.49 10.23 -7.92
C SER A 123 -1.47 8.96 -7.09
N CYS A 124 -1.60 9.09 -5.77
CA CYS A 124 -1.79 7.94 -4.89
C CYS A 124 -3.22 7.40 -4.96
N ARG A 125 -3.36 6.11 -4.70
CA ARG A 125 -4.64 5.42 -4.60
C ARG A 125 -5.03 5.23 -3.15
N LEU A 126 -6.33 5.25 -2.91
CA LEU A 126 -6.94 4.94 -1.62
C LEU A 126 -7.83 3.70 -1.81
N PRO A 127 -7.72 2.66 -0.96
CA PRO A 127 -8.62 1.51 -1.04
C PRO A 127 -10.08 1.94 -0.82
N LEU A 128 -11.00 1.35 -1.55
CA LEU A 128 -12.43 1.57 -1.30
C LEU A 128 -12.84 0.96 0.03
N VAL A 129 -13.66 1.67 0.81
CA VAL A 129 -14.31 1.13 2.00
C VAL A 129 -15.70 0.65 1.61
N TYR A 130 -16.03 -0.59 1.98
CA TYR A 130 -17.33 -1.18 1.67
C TYR A 130 -18.27 -1.20 2.86
N SER A 131 -17.77 -1.62 4.04
CA SER A 131 -18.63 -1.69 5.24
C SER A 131 -17.79 -1.72 6.51
N PHE A 132 -18.43 -1.31 7.60
CA PHE A 132 -17.96 -1.50 8.96
C PHE A 132 -18.92 -2.44 9.69
N ILE A 133 -18.40 -3.49 10.32
CA ILE A 133 -19.16 -4.52 11.01
C ILE A 133 -18.99 -4.30 12.52
N PRO A 134 -20.02 -3.86 13.23
CA PRO A 134 -19.93 -3.67 14.67
C PRO A 134 -19.89 -5.02 15.40
N LYS A 135 -19.31 -5.03 16.59
CA LYS A 135 -19.30 -6.21 17.46
C LYS A 135 -20.71 -6.70 17.83
N THR A 136 -21.68 -5.79 17.81
CA THR A 136 -23.09 -6.07 18.14
C THR A 136 -23.86 -6.80 17.04
N ASP A 137 -23.31 -6.86 15.82
CA ASP A 137 -23.90 -7.64 14.71
C ASP A 137 -23.53 -9.13 14.85
N VAL A 138 -24.08 -9.74 15.88
CA VAL A 138 -23.85 -11.17 16.22
C VAL A 138 -24.23 -12.07 15.06
N THR A 139 -25.33 -11.74 14.35
CA THR A 139 -25.83 -12.55 13.22
C THR A 139 -24.80 -12.62 12.09
N TRP A 140 -24.19 -11.50 11.75
CA TRP A 140 -23.14 -11.47 10.74
C TRP A 140 -21.91 -12.27 11.18
N TRP A 141 -21.45 -12.09 12.43
CA TRP A 141 -20.27 -12.78 12.95
C TRP A 141 -20.48 -14.29 13.05
N ASP A 142 -21.65 -14.75 13.47
CA ASP A 142 -21.97 -16.18 13.53
C ASP A 142 -22.00 -16.82 12.14
N ALA A 143 -22.50 -16.11 11.13
CA ALA A 143 -22.49 -16.58 9.74
C ALA A 143 -21.06 -16.72 9.18
N GLN A 144 -20.12 -15.86 9.63
CA GLN A 144 -18.72 -15.91 9.18
C GLN A 144 -17.84 -16.85 9.99
N LYS A 145 -18.24 -17.24 11.20
CA LYS A 145 -17.41 -17.97 12.16
C LYS A 145 -16.78 -19.25 11.59
N SER A 146 -17.53 -19.99 10.78
CA SER A 146 -17.04 -21.21 10.13
C SER A 146 -15.94 -20.99 9.10
N LEU A 147 -15.80 -19.76 8.59
CA LEU A 147 -14.77 -19.40 7.61
C LEU A 147 -13.41 -19.09 8.27
N PHE A 148 -13.35 -18.91 9.60
CA PHE A 148 -12.12 -18.66 10.34
C PHE A 148 -11.49 -19.96 10.89
N THR A 149 -11.34 -20.98 10.07
CA THR A 149 -11.01 -22.36 10.48
C THR A 149 -9.67 -22.50 11.22
N GLU A 150 -8.64 -21.76 10.84
CA GLU A 150 -7.30 -21.90 11.41
C GLU A 150 -6.95 -20.87 12.50
N ASN A 151 -7.72 -19.80 12.61
CA ASN A 151 -7.38 -18.64 13.44
C ASN A 151 -8.36 -18.35 14.59
N SER A 152 -9.34 -19.20 14.80
CA SER A 152 -10.40 -18.99 15.81
C SER A 152 -9.89 -18.94 17.25
N SER A 153 -8.67 -19.46 17.51
CA SER A 153 -8.03 -19.39 18.81
C SER A 153 -7.23 -18.12 19.08
N THR A 154 -6.95 -17.32 18.04
CA THR A 154 -6.05 -16.16 18.15
C THR A 154 -6.77 -14.84 18.47
N PHE A 155 -8.09 -14.79 18.28
CA PHE A 155 -8.90 -13.61 18.63
C PHE A 155 -10.37 -14.02 18.90
N PRO A 156 -11.02 -13.36 19.87
CA PRO A 156 -12.42 -13.65 20.20
C PRO A 156 -13.36 -13.05 19.14
N LEU A 157 -14.35 -13.85 18.72
CA LEU A 157 -15.51 -13.39 17.95
C LEU A 157 -16.76 -13.42 18.82
N PRO A 158 -17.68 -12.46 18.65
CA PRO A 158 -17.69 -11.34 17.72
C PRO A 158 -16.70 -10.23 18.07
N SER A 159 -16.21 -9.51 17.05
CA SER A 159 -15.30 -8.38 17.16
C SER A 159 -15.80 -7.19 16.33
N MET A 160 -14.97 -6.20 16.04
CA MET A 160 -15.23 -5.18 15.04
C MET A 160 -14.50 -5.53 13.75
N GLY A 161 -15.13 -5.30 12.61
CA GLY A 161 -14.59 -5.58 11.28
C GLY A 161 -14.70 -4.39 10.34
N LEU A 162 -13.66 -4.16 9.53
CA LEU A 162 -13.65 -3.19 8.45
C LEU A 162 -13.43 -3.93 7.14
N VAL A 163 -14.42 -3.88 6.24
CA VAL A 163 -14.34 -4.47 4.91
C VAL A 163 -13.92 -3.39 3.91
N SER A 164 -12.81 -3.62 3.23
CA SER A 164 -12.28 -2.69 2.25
C SER A 164 -11.74 -3.41 1.01
N GLN A 165 -11.41 -2.64 -0.02
CA GLN A 165 -10.76 -3.14 -1.21
C GLN A 165 -9.40 -3.75 -0.84
N ARG A 166 -9.13 -4.95 -1.36
CA ARG A 166 -7.80 -5.55 -1.29
C ARG A 166 -6.88 -4.82 -2.28
N ILE A 167 -5.78 -4.30 -1.77
CA ILE A 167 -4.70 -3.81 -2.63
C ILE A 167 -4.05 -5.03 -3.28
N PRO A 168 -4.05 -5.13 -4.61
CA PRO A 168 -3.38 -6.24 -5.27
C PRO A 168 -1.88 -6.23 -4.97
N GLN A 169 -1.35 -7.37 -4.53
CA GLN A 169 0.09 -7.51 -4.28
C GLN A 169 0.91 -7.31 -5.57
N LEU A 170 2.20 -7.07 -5.41
CA LEU A 170 3.12 -6.97 -6.54
C LEU A 170 3.20 -8.29 -7.32
N LEU A 171 3.47 -8.22 -8.60
CA LEU A 171 3.62 -9.36 -9.51
C LEU A 171 4.67 -10.36 -8.99
N ARG A 172 4.47 -11.64 -9.29
CA ARG A 172 5.41 -12.71 -8.89
C ARG A 172 6.82 -12.46 -9.41
N THR A 173 6.96 -12.06 -10.68
CA THR A 173 8.25 -11.73 -11.29
C THR A 173 8.95 -10.62 -10.51
N LEU A 174 8.23 -9.57 -10.12
CA LEU A 174 8.77 -8.48 -9.32
C LEU A 174 9.17 -8.95 -7.91
N ARG A 175 8.36 -9.79 -7.26
CA ARG A 175 8.67 -10.40 -5.95
C ARG A 175 9.92 -11.29 -6.02
N HIS A 176 10.04 -12.11 -7.07
CA HIS A 176 11.21 -12.95 -7.30
C HIS A 176 12.46 -12.09 -7.57
N ALA A 177 12.33 -11.01 -8.36
CA ALA A 177 13.44 -10.08 -8.59
C ALA A 177 13.91 -9.41 -7.28
N LEU A 178 12.99 -9.02 -6.38
CA LEU A 178 13.35 -8.52 -5.05
C LEU A 178 14.15 -9.55 -4.23
N ILE A 179 13.71 -10.82 -4.25
CA ILE A 179 14.42 -11.91 -3.57
C ILE A 179 15.80 -12.12 -4.19
N ASP A 180 15.88 -12.18 -5.52
CA ASP A 180 17.15 -12.43 -6.21
C ASP A 180 18.16 -11.31 -6.03
N PHE A 181 17.69 -10.09 -5.91
CA PHE A 181 18.56 -8.93 -5.81
C PHE A 181 18.98 -8.62 -4.37
N TYR A 182 18.06 -8.74 -3.39
CA TYR A 182 18.31 -8.29 -2.02
C TYR A 182 18.41 -9.42 -0.99
N CYS A 183 17.88 -10.63 -1.27
CA CYS A 183 17.92 -11.73 -0.31
C CYS A 183 19.27 -12.46 -0.37
N PRO A 184 19.87 -12.80 0.79
CA PRO A 184 21.05 -13.68 0.85
C PRO A 184 20.82 -14.98 0.06
N LYS A 185 21.82 -15.41 -0.71
CA LYS A 185 21.70 -16.55 -1.63
C LYS A 185 21.20 -17.83 -0.96
N ASN A 186 21.64 -18.09 0.24
CA ASN A 186 21.28 -19.28 1.03
C ASN A 186 19.84 -19.30 1.54
N LEU A 187 19.13 -18.15 1.52
CA LEU A 187 17.76 -18.04 2.01
C LEU A 187 16.73 -17.94 0.87
N ARG A 188 17.17 -17.76 -0.37
CA ARG A 188 16.27 -17.43 -1.50
C ARG A 188 15.19 -18.45 -1.74
N GLU A 189 15.52 -19.74 -1.68
CA GLU A 189 14.56 -20.82 -1.93
C GLU A 189 13.49 -20.88 -0.84
N ASP A 190 13.88 -20.81 0.40
CA ASP A 190 12.97 -20.80 1.55
C ASP A 190 12.06 -19.57 1.50
N VAL A 191 12.61 -18.40 1.15
CA VAL A 191 11.83 -17.16 1.03
C VAL A 191 10.84 -17.21 -0.13
N ARG A 192 11.20 -17.82 -1.27
CA ARG A 192 10.30 -18.00 -2.40
C ARG A 192 9.15 -18.95 -2.11
N SER A 193 9.42 -20.04 -1.41
CA SER A 193 8.42 -21.05 -1.04
C SER A 193 7.48 -20.58 0.07
N ASN A 194 7.92 -19.63 0.91
CA ASN A 194 7.14 -19.15 2.03
C ASN A 194 5.94 -18.33 1.58
N THR A 195 4.73 -18.83 1.90
CA THR A 195 3.45 -18.22 1.52
C THR A 195 3.25 -16.80 2.06
N ILE A 196 3.90 -16.45 3.18
CA ILE A 196 3.85 -15.09 3.76
C ILE A 196 4.35 -14.03 2.77
N ASN A 197 5.28 -14.38 1.88
CA ASN A 197 5.87 -13.46 0.90
C ASN A 197 4.99 -13.25 -0.35
N ARG A 198 3.85 -13.93 -0.45
CA ARG A 198 2.93 -13.79 -1.59
C ARG A 198 2.17 -12.46 -1.56
N ASP A 199 1.77 -11.99 -0.37
CA ASP A 199 1.03 -10.75 -0.19
C ASP A 199 1.97 -9.54 -0.02
N CYS A 200 2.92 -9.40 -0.95
CA CYS A 200 3.93 -8.35 -0.90
C CYS A 200 3.36 -6.99 -1.34
N LEU A 201 3.37 -6.05 -0.43
CA LEU A 201 3.29 -4.61 -0.68
C LEU A 201 4.62 -4.00 -0.23
N VAL A 202 5.18 -3.09 -1.02
CA VAL A 202 6.49 -2.49 -0.74
C VAL A 202 6.30 -1.10 -0.16
N ARG A 203 6.78 -0.87 1.07
CA ARG A 203 6.78 0.45 1.72
C ARG A 203 7.83 1.35 1.08
N ILE A 204 7.50 2.61 0.87
CA ILE A 204 8.36 3.61 0.21
C ILE A 204 8.99 4.48 1.28
N TYR A 205 10.29 4.34 1.54
CA TYR A 205 11.01 5.10 2.56
C TYR A 205 11.95 6.14 1.95
N LEU A 206 11.43 7.35 1.66
CA LEU A 206 12.24 8.46 1.13
C LEU A 206 13.13 9.11 2.21
N GLY A 207 12.73 9.03 3.47
CA GLY A 207 13.49 9.59 4.60
C GLY A 207 14.52 8.64 5.20
N ARG A 208 14.80 7.48 4.58
CA ARG A 208 15.72 6.48 5.14
C ARG A 208 16.64 5.89 4.10
N ARG A 209 17.91 5.74 4.48
CA ARG A 209 18.91 4.92 3.79
C ARG A 209 19.28 3.72 4.65
N ARG A 210 19.62 2.59 4.02
CA ARG A 210 20.11 1.42 4.76
C ARG A 210 21.46 1.73 5.39
N ASN A 211 21.69 1.21 6.59
CA ASN A 211 22.99 1.23 7.19
C ASN A 211 23.76 -0.05 6.78
N TYR A 212 24.68 0.09 5.83
CA TYR A 212 25.49 -1.03 5.32
C TYR A 212 26.41 -1.66 6.37
N ASN A 213 26.67 -0.95 7.47
CA ASN A 213 27.46 -1.49 8.59
C ASN A 213 26.64 -2.38 9.54
N THR A 214 25.31 -2.39 9.38
CA THR A 214 24.44 -3.28 10.16
C THR A 214 24.38 -4.64 9.46
N PRO A 215 24.65 -5.76 10.14
CA PRO A 215 24.47 -7.09 9.57
C PRO A 215 23.05 -7.24 9.00
N LEU A 216 22.95 -7.91 7.84
CA LEU A 216 21.64 -8.22 7.27
C LEU A 216 20.85 -9.02 8.33
N PRO A 217 19.55 -8.70 8.51
CA PRO A 217 18.72 -9.45 9.44
C PRO A 217 18.72 -10.93 9.03
N PRO A 218 18.76 -11.85 10.00
CA PRO A 218 18.82 -13.29 9.72
C PRO A 218 17.58 -13.79 8.96
N ASN A 219 16.50 -13.02 9.00
CA ASN A 219 15.23 -13.33 8.34
C ASN A 219 14.93 -12.27 7.28
N PHE A 220 14.99 -12.67 6.01
CA PHE A 220 14.49 -11.84 4.91
C PHE A 220 13.02 -12.14 4.67
N SER A 221 12.21 -11.10 4.53
CA SER A 221 10.78 -11.21 4.20
C SER A 221 10.36 -10.12 3.24
N LEU A 222 9.49 -10.45 2.30
CA LEU A 222 8.82 -9.48 1.44
C LEU A 222 7.58 -8.87 2.09
N ARG A 223 7.14 -9.41 3.21
CA ARG A 223 6.03 -8.84 3.95
C ARG A 223 6.46 -7.51 4.56
N ASN A 224 5.72 -6.44 4.23
CA ASN A 224 6.07 -5.08 4.63
C ASN A 224 7.53 -4.71 4.26
N TYR A 225 7.97 -5.12 3.06
CA TYR A 225 9.32 -4.84 2.59
C TYR A 225 9.55 -3.32 2.51
N ASN A 226 10.59 -2.85 3.17
CA ASN A 226 10.95 -1.44 3.20
C ASN A 226 11.93 -1.14 2.05
N LEU A 227 11.48 -0.43 1.03
CA LEU A 227 12.31 0.07 -0.05
C LEU A 227 12.87 1.42 0.38
N CYS A 228 14.14 1.44 0.78
CA CYS A 228 14.82 2.64 1.26
C CYS A 228 15.34 3.50 0.09
N LEU A 229 15.59 4.77 0.34
CA LEU A 229 16.04 5.74 -0.67
C LEU A 229 17.31 5.31 -1.41
N ASP A 230 18.30 4.76 -0.71
CA ASP A 230 19.52 4.22 -1.33
C ASP A 230 19.22 3.11 -2.35
N GLN A 231 18.26 2.22 -2.03
CA GLN A 231 17.83 1.17 -2.96
C GLN A 231 17.08 1.75 -4.17
N MET A 232 16.28 2.78 -3.96
CA MET A 232 15.57 3.46 -5.06
C MET A 232 16.56 4.12 -6.03
N LEU A 233 17.59 4.76 -5.49
CA LEU A 233 18.65 5.39 -6.29
C LEU A 233 19.50 4.34 -7.03
N ASP A 234 19.86 3.25 -6.37
CA ASP A 234 20.59 2.13 -7.00
C ASP A 234 19.81 1.50 -8.18
N LEU A 235 18.48 1.58 -8.14
CA LEU A 235 17.59 1.07 -9.18
C LEU A 235 17.19 2.14 -10.22
N ASP A 236 17.73 3.34 -10.14
CA ASP A 236 17.37 4.49 -11.00
C ASP A 236 15.85 4.78 -10.99
N LEU A 237 15.19 4.61 -9.83
CA LEU A 237 13.76 4.89 -9.71
C LEU A 237 13.50 6.41 -9.68
N PRO A 238 12.33 6.87 -10.17
CA PRO A 238 12.00 8.28 -10.24
C PRO A 238 11.60 8.84 -8.85
N VAL A 239 12.56 8.98 -7.94
CA VAL A 239 12.35 9.38 -6.54
C VAL A 239 11.60 10.69 -6.38
N ASN A 240 11.78 11.63 -7.32
CA ASN A 240 11.05 12.89 -7.34
C ASN A 240 9.55 12.69 -7.64
N GLU A 241 9.16 11.71 -8.47
CA GLU A 241 7.75 11.39 -8.70
C GLU A 241 7.10 10.76 -7.46
N TYR A 242 7.85 9.94 -6.71
CA TYR A 242 7.38 9.41 -5.43
C TYR A 242 7.15 10.55 -4.43
N ALA A 243 8.14 11.46 -4.29
CA ALA A 243 8.06 12.59 -3.38
C ALA A 243 6.88 13.51 -3.73
N ALA A 244 6.68 13.82 -5.01
CA ALA A 244 5.57 14.63 -5.49
C ALA A 244 4.21 13.98 -5.18
N SER A 245 4.07 12.68 -5.46
CA SER A 245 2.82 11.93 -5.22
C SER A 245 2.47 11.84 -3.73
N ILE A 246 3.47 11.64 -2.87
CA ILE A 246 3.30 11.60 -1.42
C ILE A 246 2.95 13.00 -0.89
N ALA A 247 3.61 14.05 -1.38
CA ALA A 247 3.37 15.43 -1.00
C ALA A 247 1.95 15.90 -1.36
N GLU A 248 1.49 15.61 -2.61
CA GLU A 248 0.11 15.86 -3.04
C GLU A 248 -0.89 15.21 -2.10
N THR A 249 -0.67 13.92 -1.81
CA THR A 249 -1.54 13.13 -0.94
C THR A 249 -1.59 13.68 0.48
N LEU A 250 -0.43 14.02 1.05
CA LEU A 250 -0.35 14.59 2.39
C LEU A 250 -1.07 15.94 2.48
N ALA A 251 -0.94 16.80 1.48
CA ALA A 251 -1.65 18.06 1.41
C ALA A 251 -3.19 17.88 1.40
N ILE A 252 -3.69 16.87 0.64
CA ILE A 252 -5.11 16.54 0.62
C ILE A 252 -5.58 16.04 1.99
N ILE A 253 -4.80 15.18 2.65
CA ILE A 253 -5.13 14.64 3.97
C ILE A 253 -5.14 15.76 5.02
N HIS A 254 -4.16 16.65 5.00
CA HIS A 254 -4.07 17.76 5.94
C HIS A 254 -5.20 18.78 5.72
N TRP A 255 -5.30 19.37 4.53
CA TRP A 255 -6.08 20.57 4.28
C TRP A 255 -7.49 20.33 3.74
N ALA A 256 -7.77 19.18 3.13
CA ALA A 256 -9.11 18.84 2.67
C ALA A 256 -9.84 17.84 3.57
N ALA A 257 -9.12 16.86 4.16
CA ALA A 257 -9.72 15.90 5.08
C ALA A 257 -9.66 16.32 6.55
N HIS A 258 -8.81 17.28 6.91
CA HIS A 258 -8.55 17.74 8.28
C HIS A 258 -8.09 16.61 9.19
N VAL A 259 -7.08 15.87 8.73
CA VAL A 259 -6.46 14.72 9.40
C VAL A 259 -4.95 14.92 9.44
N ASP A 260 -4.29 14.55 10.54
CA ASP A 260 -2.86 14.80 10.76
C ASP A 260 -1.93 13.79 10.07
N ALA A 261 -2.48 12.74 9.49
CA ALA A 261 -1.72 11.68 8.82
C ALA A 261 -0.72 10.93 9.73
N TYR A 262 -0.98 10.86 11.05
CA TYR A 262 -0.12 10.12 11.97
C TYR A 262 -0.20 8.61 11.70
N ASP A 263 0.98 7.98 11.54
CA ASP A 263 1.18 6.53 11.31
C ASP A 263 0.52 5.97 10.03
N ILE A 264 0.27 6.81 9.01
CA ILE A 264 -0.19 6.33 7.71
C ILE A 264 0.94 5.63 6.94
N GLU A 265 0.56 4.69 6.08
CA GLU A 265 1.51 3.92 5.27
C GLU A 265 1.40 4.27 3.78
N PHE A 266 2.56 4.46 3.11
CA PHE A 266 2.65 4.56 1.66
C PHE A 266 3.31 3.31 1.10
N VAL A 267 2.58 2.58 0.23
CA VAL A 267 3.06 1.32 -0.32
C VAL A 267 2.90 1.25 -1.84
N LEU A 268 3.80 0.52 -2.49
CA LEU A 268 3.61 0.07 -3.87
C LEU A 268 2.78 -1.21 -3.87
N GLY A 269 1.73 -1.19 -4.67
CA GLY A 269 0.85 -2.32 -4.93
C GLY A 269 0.35 -2.28 -6.36
N GLY A 270 -0.36 -3.32 -6.78
CA GLY A 270 -0.97 -3.37 -8.11
C GLY A 270 -2.28 -2.58 -8.19
N GLU A 271 -2.63 -2.12 -9.36
CA GLU A 271 -3.97 -1.71 -9.75
C GLU A 271 -4.38 -2.54 -10.96
N ILE A 272 -5.57 -3.13 -10.94
CA ILE A 272 -6.09 -3.94 -12.05
C ILE A 272 -7.03 -3.04 -12.85
N GLY A 273 -6.73 -2.84 -14.12
CA GLY A 273 -7.57 -2.14 -15.09
C GLY A 273 -7.90 -3.02 -16.29
N SER A 274 -8.91 -2.67 -17.06
CA SER A 274 -9.14 -3.24 -18.38
C SER A 274 -8.20 -2.59 -19.40
N ALA A 275 -7.61 -3.38 -20.29
CA ALA A 275 -6.90 -2.87 -21.45
C ALA A 275 -7.88 -2.19 -22.42
N ASN A 276 -7.41 -1.20 -23.19
CA ASN A 276 -8.20 -0.69 -24.29
C ASN A 276 -8.31 -1.73 -25.42
N THR A 277 -9.30 -1.59 -26.29
CA THR A 277 -9.60 -2.55 -27.35
C THR A 277 -8.40 -2.77 -28.29
N GLN A 278 -7.63 -1.71 -28.61
CA GLN A 278 -6.49 -1.80 -29.52
C GLN A 278 -5.37 -2.65 -28.88
N GLN A 279 -5.02 -2.37 -27.63
CA GLN A 279 -4.00 -3.15 -26.89
C GLN A 279 -4.42 -4.62 -26.75
N ALA A 280 -5.70 -4.89 -26.54
CA ALA A 280 -6.24 -6.24 -26.51
C ALA A 280 -6.04 -6.96 -27.85
N THR A 281 -6.39 -6.29 -28.95
CA THR A 281 -6.24 -6.85 -30.31
C THR A 281 -4.78 -7.15 -30.64
N ASP A 282 -3.88 -6.21 -30.38
CA ASP A 282 -2.44 -6.37 -30.64
C ASP A 282 -1.85 -7.52 -29.82
N PHE A 283 -2.25 -7.64 -28.55
CA PHE A 283 -1.80 -8.73 -27.68
C PHE A 283 -2.30 -10.10 -28.18
N PHE A 284 -3.59 -10.24 -28.46
CA PHE A 284 -4.15 -11.52 -28.93
C PHE A 284 -3.59 -11.92 -30.29
N SER A 285 -3.32 -10.96 -31.18
CA SER A 285 -2.67 -11.25 -32.46
C SER A 285 -1.27 -11.85 -32.29
N GLN A 286 -0.51 -11.39 -31.28
CA GLN A 286 0.82 -11.93 -30.96
C GLN A 286 0.76 -13.31 -30.27
N GLN A 287 -0.32 -13.62 -29.57
CA GLN A 287 -0.48 -14.87 -28.80
C GLN A 287 -1.36 -15.92 -29.50
N LEU A 288 -1.82 -15.66 -30.73
CA LEU A 288 -2.77 -16.51 -31.41
C LEU A 288 -2.30 -17.98 -31.49
N HIS A 289 -1.02 -18.20 -31.80
CA HIS A 289 -0.43 -19.53 -31.89
C HIS A 289 -0.44 -20.32 -30.56
N VAL A 290 -0.44 -19.64 -29.43
CA VAL A 290 -0.56 -20.27 -28.10
C VAL A 290 -2.01 -20.60 -27.81
N LEU A 291 -2.95 -19.73 -28.21
CA LEU A 291 -4.38 -19.93 -28.01
C LEU A 291 -4.94 -21.06 -28.90
N GLU A 292 -4.38 -21.27 -30.11
CA GLU A 292 -4.76 -22.35 -31.00
C GLU A 292 -4.39 -23.75 -30.47
N GLN A 293 -3.47 -23.85 -29.51
CA GLN A 293 -3.04 -25.12 -28.90
C GLN A 293 -3.91 -25.54 -27.70
N VAL A 294 -4.92 -24.76 -27.36
CA VAL A 294 -5.72 -25.00 -26.18
C VAL A 294 -6.94 -25.86 -26.48
N GLU A 295 -7.20 -26.83 -25.60
CA GLU A 295 -8.29 -27.77 -25.69
C GLU A 295 -9.66 -27.08 -25.75
N PRO A 296 -10.54 -27.46 -26.69
CA PRO A 296 -11.92 -26.98 -26.76
C PRO A 296 -12.71 -27.37 -25.51
N GLY A 297 -13.35 -26.41 -24.88
CA GLY A 297 -14.16 -26.60 -23.66
C GLY A 297 -13.62 -25.90 -22.43
N SER A 298 -12.46 -25.26 -22.53
CA SER A 298 -11.94 -24.34 -21.49
C SER A 298 -12.66 -23.00 -21.56
N ALA A 299 -13.11 -22.48 -20.43
CA ALA A 299 -13.62 -21.12 -20.38
C ALA A 299 -12.43 -20.14 -20.38
N TYR A 300 -12.38 -19.29 -21.41
CA TYR A 300 -11.39 -18.22 -21.52
C TYR A 300 -12.03 -16.89 -21.20
N ASP A 301 -11.47 -16.19 -20.22
CA ASP A 301 -11.69 -14.76 -20.09
C ASP A 301 -10.72 -14.04 -21.04
N LEU A 302 -11.20 -13.70 -22.23
CA LEU A 302 -10.44 -12.97 -23.24
C LEU A 302 -10.27 -11.48 -22.87
N SER A 303 -10.77 -11.04 -21.73
CA SER A 303 -10.52 -9.68 -21.26
C SER A 303 -9.07 -9.52 -20.86
N LEU A 304 -8.31 -8.83 -21.68
CA LEU A 304 -6.98 -8.34 -21.31
C LEU A 304 -7.11 -7.40 -20.12
N ARG A 305 -6.41 -7.71 -19.06
CA ARG A 305 -6.29 -6.83 -17.91
C ARG A 305 -4.93 -6.16 -17.91
N GLN A 306 -4.92 -4.90 -17.57
CA GLN A 306 -3.68 -4.20 -17.31
C GLN A 306 -3.37 -4.25 -15.83
N ARG A 307 -2.12 -4.55 -15.53
CA ARG A 307 -1.57 -4.50 -14.18
C ARG A 307 -0.66 -3.28 -14.10
N THR A 308 -1.04 -2.30 -13.30
CA THR A 308 -0.26 -1.08 -13.14
C THR A 308 0.27 -1.02 -11.71
N THR A 309 1.56 -0.73 -11.55
CA THR A 309 2.12 -0.43 -10.22
C THR A 309 1.65 0.97 -9.78
N ARG A 310 1.12 1.08 -8.56
CA ARG A 310 0.62 2.32 -7.98
C ARG A 310 1.12 2.51 -6.57
N ILE A 311 1.20 3.76 -6.17
CA ILE A 311 1.35 4.14 -4.76
C ILE A 311 -0.05 4.12 -4.14
N TRP A 312 -0.17 3.42 -3.02
CA TRP A 312 -1.38 3.36 -2.21
C TRP A 312 -1.11 3.99 -0.84
N VAL A 313 -2.12 4.63 -0.27
CA VAL A 313 -2.09 5.15 1.10
C VAL A 313 -3.14 4.41 1.93
N LEU A 314 -2.77 3.99 3.14
CA LEU A 314 -3.61 3.16 4.02
C LEU A 314 -3.20 3.31 5.49
N ASP A 315 -3.98 2.66 6.37
CA ASP A 315 -3.79 2.53 7.83
C ASP A 315 -3.94 3.86 8.57
N PHE A 316 -5.20 4.24 8.83
CA PHE A 316 -5.55 5.53 9.44
C PHE A 316 -5.93 5.41 10.91
N ASN A 317 -5.64 4.28 11.56
CA ASN A 317 -6.12 3.95 12.91
C ASN A 317 -5.55 4.85 14.01
N LEU A 318 -4.38 5.42 13.82
CA LEU A 318 -3.75 6.34 14.77
C LEU A 318 -3.85 7.82 14.39
N CYS A 319 -4.44 8.12 13.23
CA CYS A 319 -4.66 9.51 12.81
C CYS A 319 -5.56 10.26 13.79
N SER A 320 -5.27 11.52 13.99
CA SER A 320 -6.13 12.47 14.74
C SER A 320 -6.72 13.50 13.79
N ARG A 321 -7.95 13.91 14.11
CA ARG A 321 -8.69 14.91 13.33
C ARG A 321 -8.60 16.24 14.01
N TRP A 322 -8.55 17.30 13.23
CA TRP A 322 -8.66 18.67 13.74
C TRP A 322 -9.88 19.38 13.14
N SER A 323 -10.35 20.45 13.78
CA SER A 323 -11.50 21.22 13.32
C SER A 323 -11.07 22.57 12.77
N LEU A 324 -11.85 23.12 11.82
CA LEU A 324 -11.65 24.47 11.32
C LEU A 324 -11.70 25.51 12.44
N GLU A 325 -12.57 25.31 13.43
CA GLU A 325 -12.65 26.18 14.59
C GLU A 325 -11.32 26.19 15.37
N THR A 326 -10.70 25.02 15.57
CA THR A 326 -9.39 24.92 16.21
C THR A 326 -8.32 25.62 15.38
N LEU A 327 -8.34 25.41 14.05
CA LEU A 327 -7.39 26.03 13.13
C LEU A 327 -7.46 27.55 13.17
N LEU A 328 -8.66 28.13 13.15
CA LEU A 328 -8.84 29.59 13.17
C LEU A 328 -8.51 30.22 14.52
N LYS A 329 -8.76 29.53 15.64
CA LYS A 329 -8.49 30.03 16.98
C LYS A 329 -7.05 29.79 17.45
N ARG A 330 -6.46 28.67 17.05
CA ARG A 330 -5.17 28.16 17.53
C ARG A 330 -4.38 27.50 16.41
N PRO A 331 -4.01 28.23 15.34
CA PRO A 331 -3.36 27.66 14.16
C PRO A 331 -2.05 26.96 14.49
N GLU A 332 -1.28 27.49 15.42
CA GLU A 332 0.00 26.90 15.85
C GLU A 332 -0.18 25.51 16.47
N GLU A 333 -1.26 25.27 17.21
CA GLU A 333 -1.55 23.96 17.80
C GLU A 333 -1.79 22.92 16.72
N VAL A 334 -2.58 23.26 15.69
CA VAL A 334 -2.82 22.37 14.55
C VAL A 334 -1.53 22.12 13.77
N VAL A 335 -0.78 23.16 13.43
CA VAL A 335 0.48 23.00 12.69
C VAL A 335 1.49 22.16 13.48
N ASN A 336 1.60 22.36 14.80
CA ASN A 336 2.46 21.54 15.66
C ASN A 336 2.02 20.06 15.67
N GLN A 337 0.71 19.78 15.66
CA GLN A 337 0.18 18.42 15.53
C GLN A 337 0.60 17.78 14.19
N LEU A 338 0.49 18.52 13.07
CA LEU A 338 0.92 18.04 11.75
C LEU A 338 2.42 17.76 11.70
N VAL A 339 3.25 18.65 12.27
CA VAL A 339 4.71 18.48 12.35
C VAL A 339 5.07 17.26 13.19
N LEU A 340 4.40 17.08 14.33
CA LEU A 340 4.60 15.90 15.17
C LEU A 340 4.29 14.63 14.39
N ALA A 341 3.13 14.56 13.73
CA ALA A 341 2.73 13.42 12.91
C ALA A 341 3.74 13.13 11.80
N PHE A 342 4.27 14.16 11.14
CA PHE A 342 5.27 14.01 10.08
C PHE A 342 6.55 13.32 10.58
N PHE A 343 7.09 13.70 11.74
CA PHE A 343 8.33 13.15 12.28
C PHE A 343 8.14 11.82 13.03
N GLU A 344 6.98 11.60 13.64
CA GLU A 344 6.68 10.35 14.37
C GLU A 344 6.26 9.20 13.44
N ASN A 345 5.96 9.50 12.19
CA ASN A 345 5.62 8.49 11.19
C ASN A 345 6.84 7.63 10.80
N ASP A 346 6.63 6.49 10.18
CA ASP A 346 7.67 5.76 9.46
C ASP A 346 8.29 6.69 8.39
N PRO A 347 9.55 6.47 7.97
CA PRO A 347 10.30 7.42 7.16
C PRO A 347 9.85 7.48 5.69
N TYR A 348 8.52 7.61 5.47
CA TYR A 348 7.94 7.76 4.14
C TYR A 348 8.30 9.10 3.50
N TYR A 349 8.44 10.16 4.31
CA TYR A 349 8.68 11.51 3.85
C TYR A 349 10.18 11.80 3.66
N PRO A 350 10.57 12.57 2.63
CA PRO A 350 11.94 13.07 2.56
C PRO A 350 12.20 14.05 3.72
N LEU A 351 13.45 14.15 4.15
CA LEU A 351 13.83 15.01 5.26
C LEU A 351 14.45 16.33 4.77
N PRO A 352 14.18 17.46 5.45
CA PRO A 352 14.90 18.71 5.22
C PRO A 352 16.34 18.64 5.75
N GLU A 353 17.14 19.67 5.43
CA GLU A 353 18.51 19.89 5.97
C GLU A 353 19.51 18.74 5.68
N MET A 354 19.24 17.88 4.71
CA MET A 354 20.15 16.82 4.28
C MET A 354 21.35 17.38 3.49
N GLU A 355 22.52 16.77 3.64
CA GLU A 355 23.76 17.26 3.01
C GLU A 355 23.84 16.91 1.51
N SER A 356 23.27 15.79 1.09
CA SER A 356 23.31 15.33 -0.30
C SER A 356 22.49 16.24 -1.21
N GLU A 357 22.99 16.52 -2.41
CA GLU A 357 22.27 17.28 -3.43
C GLU A 357 20.95 16.59 -3.83
N VAL A 358 21.00 15.29 -4.00
CA VAL A 358 19.81 14.47 -4.33
C VAL A 358 18.73 14.58 -3.24
N ASP A 359 19.11 14.50 -1.97
CA ASP A 359 18.15 14.63 -0.86
C ASP A 359 17.54 16.03 -0.82
N ARG A 360 18.35 17.08 -1.07
CA ARG A 360 17.85 18.48 -1.16
C ARG A 360 16.87 18.65 -2.33
N GLU A 361 17.12 18.02 -3.46
CA GLU A 361 16.23 18.05 -4.62
C GLU A 361 14.90 17.35 -4.31
N ILE A 362 14.95 16.18 -3.67
CA ILE A 362 13.75 15.41 -3.27
C ILE A 362 12.92 16.23 -2.28
N TRP A 363 13.55 16.84 -1.26
CA TRP A 363 12.85 17.72 -0.31
C TRP A 363 12.26 18.96 -0.99
N SER A 364 12.98 19.58 -1.90
CA SER A 364 12.49 20.73 -2.68
C SER A 364 11.27 20.36 -3.52
N THR A 365 11.31 19.19 -4.18
CA THR A 365 10.18 18.67 -4.95
C THR A 365 8.98 18.41 -4.04
N PHE A 366 9.17 17.72 -2.93
CA PHE A 366 8.13 17.46 -1.94
C PHE A 366 7.48 18.76 -1.43
N SER A 367 8.30 19.71 -0.99
CA SER A 367 7.81 20.98 -0.43
C SER A 367 7.01 21.79 -1.45
N ARG A 368 7.51 21.87 -2.69
CA ARG A 368 6.85 22.59 -3.79
C ARG A 368 5.48 21.97 -4.11
N GLU A 369 5.41 20.65 -4.27
CA GLU A 369 4.18 19.95 -4.62
C GLU A 369 3.16 20.00 -3.47
N TYR A 370 3.63 19.87 -2.22
CA TYR A 370 2.78 20.03 -1.04
C TYR A 370 2.14 21.42 -0.99
N LEU A 371 2.94 22.48 -1.15
CA LEU A 371 2.47 23.87 -1.13
C LEU A 371 1.54 24.17 -2.29
N HIS A 372 1.85 23.64 -3.49
CA HIS A 372 1.00 23.81 -4.66
C HIS A 372 -0.39 23.20 -4.42
N LYS A 373 -0.44 21.92 -4.00
CA LYS A 373 -1.71 21.23 -3.76
C LYS A 373 -2.49 21.84 -2.59
N ALA A 374 -1.82 22.21 -1.51
CA ALA A 374 -2.46 22.88 -0.37
C ALA A 374 -3.11 24.20 -0.78
N ASN A 375 -2.43 25.02 -1.61
CA ASN A 375 -3.00 26.26 -2.12
C ASN A 375 -4.21 26.02 -3.04
N GLU A 376 -4.16 25.00 -3.92
CA GLU A 376 -5.32 24.62 -4.75
C GLU A 376 -6.56 24.27 -3.91
N ILE A 377 -6.35 23.63 -2.76
CA ILE A 377 -7.42 23.26 -1.84
C ILE A 377 -7.96 24.50 -1.11
N LEU A 378 -7.05 25.27 -0.49
CA LEU A 378 -7.44 26.38 0.38
C LEU A 378 -8.06 27.55 -0.37
N ILE A 379 -7.67 27.82 -1.63
CA ILE A 379 -8.26 28.90 -2.45
C ILE A 379 -9.77 28.72 -2.68
N GLN A 380 -10.28 27.51 -2.48
CA GLN A 380 -11.71 27.20 -2.59
C GLN A 380 -12.45 27.35 -1.24
N ASP A 381 -11.72 27.59 -0.15
CA ASP A 381 -12.28 27.73 1.19
C ASP A 381 -12.65 29.20 1.48
N SER A 382 -13.76 29.41 2.18
CA SER A 382 -14.23 30.74 2.60
C SER A 382 -13.26 31.45 3.59
N HIS A 383 -12.35 30.72 4.21
CA HIS A 383 -11.36 31.22 5.17
C HIS A 383 -9.94 31.26 4.57
N TYR A 384 -9.85 31.40 3.24
CA TYR A 384 -8.57 31.42 2.53
C TYR A 384 -7.61 32.48 3.09
N GLU A 385 -8.10 33.69 3.34
CA GLU A 385 -7.26 34.80 3.82
C GLU A 385 -6.59 34.49 5.15
N GLU A 386 -7.29 33.76 6.04
CA GLU A 386 -6.78 33.38 7.35
C GLU A 386 -5.86 32.16 7.29
N THR A 387 -6.03 31.28 6.30
CA THR A 387 -5.40 29.96 6.29
C THR A 387 -4.30 29.79 5.24
N GLN A 388 -4.24 30.63 4.21
CA GLN A 388 -3.32 30.48 3.06
C GLN A 388 -1.84 30.38 3.42
N HIS A 389 -1.42 30.97 4.55
CA HIS A 389 -0.03 30.95 5.00
C HIS A 389 0.35 29.66 5.76
N LEU A 390 -0.63 28.90 6.26
CA LEU A 390 -0.39 27.77 7.16
C LEU A 390 0.34 26.59 6.52
N PRO A 391 0.12 26.22 5.24
CA PRO A 391 0.93 25.19 4.59
C PRO A 391 2.42 25.54 4.53
N ARG A 392 2.74 26.81 4.28
CA ARG A 392 4.13 27.29 4.30
C ARG A 392 4.68 27.23 5.71
N TYR A 393 3.90 27.66 6.69
CA TYR A 393 4.29 27.59 8.10
C TYR A 393 4.57 26.14 8.55
N PHE A 394 3.77 25.17 8.09
CA PHE A 394 4.04 23.73 8.32
C PHE A 394 5.41 23.30 7.77
N ILE A 395 5.74 23.64 6.52
CA ILE A 395 7.04 23.33 5.93
C ILE A 395 8.19 23.98 6.69
N GLU A 396 8.04 25.25 7.08
CA GLU A 396 9.04 25.99 7.88
C GLU A 396 9.24 25.35 9.27
N GLN A 397 8.17 24.87 9.90
CA GLN A 397 8.26 24.17 11.18
C GLN A 397 8.91 22.79 11.04
N CYS A 398 8.71 22.07 9.93
CA CYS A 398 9.45 20.84 9.65
C CYS A 398 10.97 21.12 9.54
N VAL A 399 11.37 22.18 8.83
CA VAL A 399 12.78 22.59 8.72
C VAL A 399 13.34 22.99 10.10
N ALA A 400 12.59 23.79 10.88
CA ALA A 400 13.00 24.21 12.21
C ALA A 400 13.16 23.02 13.17
N ARG A 401 12.25 22.03 13.11
CA ARG A 401 12.33 20.80 13.91
C ARG A 401 13.59 20.00 13.57
N GLU A 402 13.89 19.82 12.28
CA GLU A 402 15.07 19.06 11.86
C GLU A 402 16.37 19.77 12.28
N ARG A 403 16.46 21.09 12.10
CA ARG A 403 17.60 21.87 12.60
C ARG A 403 17.80 21.71 14.10
N LYS A 404 16.72 21.71 14.87
CA LYS A 404 16.77 21.46 16.31
C LYS A 404 17.29 20.05 16.63
N ASN A 405 16.81 19.01 15.92
CA ASN A 405 17.27 17.65 16.10
C ASN A 405 18.77 17.53 15.84
N LEU A 406 19.25 18.12 14.75
CA LEU A 406 20.68 18.12 14.38
C LEU A 406 21.53 18.88 15.41
N ALA A 407 21.09 20.07 15.86
CA ALA A 407 21.79 20.84 16.87
C ALA A 407 21.90 20.11 18.23
N LEU A 408 20.95 19.24 18.53
CA LEU A 408 20.97 18.39 19.73
C LEU A 408 21.76 17.07 19.53
N GLY A 409 22.31 16.83 18.34
CA GLY A 409 23.04 15.59 18.02
C GLY A 409 22.16 14.34 17.91
N LEU A 410 20.84 14.52 17.73
CA LEU A 410 19.88 13.44 17.66
C LEU A 410 19.84 12.74 16.28
N GLY A 411 20.47 13.35 15.27
CA GLY A 411 20.49 12.86 13.91
C GLY A 411 19.25 13.22 13.10
N HIS A 412 19.30 12.94 11.81
CA HIS A 412 18.21 13.23 10.89
C HIS A 412 16.95 12.40 11.19
N GLY A 413 15.79 13.06 11.12
CA GLY A 413 14.48 12.40 11.28
C GLY A 413 14.25 11.83 12.68
N HIS A 414 14.87 12.40 13.71
CA HIS A 414 14.67 11.95 15.09
C HIS A 414 13.21 12.06 15.51
N ARG A 415 12.71 10.99 16.12
CA ARG A 415 11.37 10.88 16.68
C ARG A 415 11.42 11.12 18.18
N ASP A 416 10.41 11.80 18.72
CA ASP A 416 10.23 11.89 20.17
C ASP A 416 9.55 10.60 20.64
N PHE A 417 10.30 9.65 21.15
CA PHE A 417 9.72 8.49 21.81
C PHE A 417 8.95 8.97 23.05
N LYS A 418 7.64 9.14 22.90
CA LYS A 418 6.74 9.11 24.06
C LYS A 418 6.54 7.63 24.38
N GLY A 419 7.25 7.17 25.41
CA GLY A 419 7.12 5.82 25.96
C GLY A 419 5.72 5.53 26.48
#